data_7ee2b61657b8e042ad165583bfa073e5
#
_entry.id   7ee2b61657b8e042ad165583bfa073e5
#
_cell.length_a   1.000
_cell.length_b   1.000
_cell.length_c   1.000
_cell.angle_alpha   90.00
_cell.angle_beta   90.00
_cell.angle_gamma   90.00
#
_symmetry.space_group_name_H-M   'P 1'
#
loop_
_entity.id
_entity.type
_entity.pdbx_description
1 polymer ?
#
loop_
_entity_poly.entity_id
_entity_poly.type
_entity_poly.pdbx_seq_one_letter_code
_entity_poly.pdbx_strand_id
1 'polypeptide(L)'
;KPFWFQLYINRDRPHADALIDRAAAAACPVLMVTIDSQIFAKREQSVRNGFTVPLRTTPANVLDMMRRFDWLRDVALGPRLAYGNFPGGRRNFNPVLRMAVGGGQDDTLCWRDIDRVRARWQGKLLIKGIMAPEDALLAIEHGADGIVVSNHGGRQFDSVSSTIAMLPRIADA
;
A
#
# COMPACT_ATOMS: atom_id res chain seq x y z
N LYS A 1 21.87 -7.00 2.24
CA LYS A 1 21.66 -6.14 1.06
C LYS A 1 20.82 -4.95 1.48
N PRO A 2 21.09 -3.72 1.01
CA PRO A 2 20.26 -2.57 1.30
C PRO A 2 18.85 -2.80 0.72
N PHE A 3 17.84 -2.33 1.44
CA PHE A 3 16.42 -2.41 1.01
C PHE A 3 15.70 -1.14 1.42
N TRP A 4 14.64 -0.80 0.73
CA TRP A 4 13.73 0.29 1.07
C TRP A 4 12.46 -0.30 1.66
N PHE A 5 11.89 0.37 2.65
CA PHE A 5 10.63 -0.05 3.22
C PHE A 5 9.50 0.85 2.72
N GLN A 6 8.48 0.24 2.10
CA GLN A 6 7.28 0.95 1.67
C GLN A 6 6.21 0.84 2.75
N LEU A 7 5.73 1.98 3.22
CA LEU A 7 4.71 2.11 4.24
C LEU A 7 3.39 2.60 3.64
N TYR A 8 2.30 1.93 3.98
CA TYR A 8 0.95 2.44 3.86
C TYR A 8 0.46 2.83 5.25
N ILE A 9 0.15 4.09 5.44
CA ILE A 9 -0.45 4.57 6.69
C ILE A 9 -1.93 4.19 6.65
N ASN A 10 -2.37 3.44 7.64
CA ASN A 10 -3.75 3.05 7.81
C ASN A 10 -4.36 3.75 9.03
N ARG A 11 -5.66 3.56 9.30
CA ARG A 11 -6.35 4.17 10.46
C ARG A 11 -5.74 3.75 11.79
N ASP A 12 -5.11 2.58 11.88
CA ASP A 12 -4.36 2.13 13.05
C ASP A 12 -2.96 2.77 13.07
N ARG A 13 -2.88 4.03 13.50
CA ARG A 13 -1.61 4.78 13.60
C ARG A 13 -0.55 4.08 14.46
N PRO A 14 -0.88 3.50 15.65
CA PRO A 14 0.06 2.70 16.42
C PRO A 14 0.68 1.54 15.63
N HIS A 15 -0.09 0.90 14.74
CA HIS A 15 0.45 -0.14 13.87
C HIS A 15 1.46 0.41 12.87
N ALA A 16 1.16 1.56 12.24
CA ALA A 16 2.09 2.23 11.33
C ALA A 16 3.38 2.63 12.06
N ASP A 17 3.28 3.17 13.28
CA ASP A 17 4.42 3.52 14.13
C ASP A 17 5.31 2.30 14.43
N ALA A 18 4.71 1.17 14.78
CA ALA A 18 5.44 -0.06 15.03
C ALA A 18 6.18 -0.58 13.79
N LEU A 19 5.62 -0.37 12.59
CA LEU A 19 6.30 -0.71 11.34
C LEU A 19 7.49 0.21 11.06
N ILE A 20 7.37 1.51 11.34
CA ILE A 20 8.48 2.47 11.23
C ILE A 20 9.61 2.08 12.17
N ASP A 21 9.31 1.76 13.44
CA ASP A 21 10.31 1.33 14.43
C ASP A 21 11.02 0.04 13.99
N ARG A 22 10.27 -0.92 13.45
CA ARG A 22 10.85 -2.16 12.92
C ARG A 22 11.76 -1.92 11.72
N ALA A 23 11.40 -1.00 10.83
CA ALA A 23 12.23 -0.61 9.70
C ALA A 23 13.53 0.07 10.18
N ALA A 24 13.43 0.95 11.18
CA ALA A 24 14.57 1.59 11.81
C ALA A 24 15.49 0.58 12.49
N ALA A 25 14.94 -0.34 13.29
CA ALA A 25 15.69 -1.42 13.94
C ALA A 25 16.38 -2.37 12.96
N ALA A 26 15.83 -2.52 11.75
CA ALA A 26 16.45 -3.29 10.67
C ALA A 26 17.49 -2.48 9.86
N ALA A 27 17.86 -1.28 10.31
CA ALA A 27 18.77 -0.36 9.63
C ALA A 27 18.36 -0.07 8.18
N CYS A 28 17.06 0.04 7.91
CA CYS A 28 16.54 0.40 6.61
C CYS A 28 16.93 1.86 6.30
N PRO A 29 17.61 2.14 5.16
CA PRO A 29 18.07 3.51 4.88
C PRO A 29 16.97 4.43 4.36
N VAL A 30 15.92 3.88 3.78
CA VAL A 30 14.88 4.66 3.09
C VAL A 30 13.49 4.16 3.46
N LEU A 31 12.67 5.07 3.98
CA LEU A 31 11.23 4.87 4.18
C LEU A 31 10.48 5.55 3.04
N MET A 32 9.59 4.82 2.36
CA MET A 32 8.75 5.36 1.31
C MET A 32 7.27 5.29 1.74
N VAL A 33 6.67 6.44 2.00
CA VAL A 33 5.24 6.53 2.35
C VAL A 33 4.41 6.64 1.08
N THR A 34 3.43 5.75 0.95
CA THR A 34 2.52 5.72 -0.19
C THR A 34 1.21 6.41 0.18
N ILE A 35 0.86 7.47 -0.56
CA ILE A 35 -0.30 8.32 -0.28
C ILE A 35 -1.43 8.21 -1.31
N ASP A 36 -1.21 7.54 -2.43
CA ASP A 36 -2.14 7.40 -3.54
C ASP A 36 -3.15 6.24 -3.40
N SER A 37 -3.34 5.72 -2.18
CA SER A 37 -4.20 4.55 -1.90
C SER A 37 -5.16 4.80 -0.74
N GLN A 38 -5.68 6.02 -0.60
CA GLN A 38 -6.55 6.41 0.53
C GLN A 38 -7.94 5.78 0.46
N ILE A 39 -8.41 5.44 -0.74
CA ILE A 39 -9.71 4.82 -0.99
C ILE A 39 -9.56 3.54 -1.80
N PHE A 40 -10.52 2.62 -1.64
CA PHE A 40 -10.55 1.42 -2.46
C PHE A 40 -10.95 1.75 -3.89
N ALA A 41 -10.04 1.52 -4.82
CA ALA A 41 -10.33 1.66 -6.24
C ALA A 41 -11.33 0.59 -6.70
N LYS A 42 -12.29 1.00 -7.50
CA LYS A 42 -13.22 0.11 -8.17
C LYS A 42 -12.50 -0.59 -9.33
N ARG A 43 -11.88 -1.74 -9.05
CA ARG A 43 -11.21 -2.57 -10.06
C ARG A 43 -12.26 -3.37 -10.81
N GLU A 44 -12.72 -2.86 -11.95
CA GLU A 44 -13.82 -3.46 -12.70
C GLU A 44 -13.57 -4.92 -13.08
N GLN A 45 -12.35 -5.28 -13.46
CA GLN A 45 -12.01 -6.67 -13.76
C GLN A 45 -12.19 -7.58 -12.55
N SER A 46 -11.82 -7.12 -11.34
CA SER A 46 -12.05 -7.88 -10.11
C SER A 46 -13.53 -8.05 -9.83
N VAL A 47 -14.31 -6.99 -10.06
CA VAL A 47 -15.78 -7.02 -9.90
C VAL A 47 -16.41 -7.98 -10.92
N ARG A 48 -16.03 -7.91 -12.19
CA ARG A 48 -16.50 -8.81 -13.26
C ARG A 48 -16.16 -10.27 -12.98
N ASN A 49 -14.99 -10.52 -12.39
CA ASN A 49 -14.56 -11.88 -12.00
C ASN A 49 -15.17 -12.33 -10.67
N GLY A 50 -16.09 -11.57 -10.08
CA GLY A 50 -16.71 -11.92 -8.78
C GLY A 50 -15.73 -11.93 -7.62
N PHE A 51 -14.56 -11.27 -7.75
CA PHE A 51 -13.60 -11.18 -6.64
C PHE A 51 -14.13 -10.21 -5.59
N THR A 52 -14.36 -10.72 -4.41
CA THR A 52 -14.83 -9.93 -3.25
C THR A 52 -13.91 -10.13 -2.05
N VAL A 53 -13.92 -9.15 -1.15
CA VAL A 53 -13.24 -9.26 0.15
C VAL A 53 -14.30 -9.09 1.25
N PRO A 54 -14.58 -10.11 2.06
CA PRO A 54 -14.00 -11.49 2.01
C PRO A 54 -14.39 -12.24 0.74
N LEU A 55 -13.57 -13.21 0.35
CA LEU A 55 -13.80 -14.02 -0.83
C LEU A 55 -15.12 -14.81 -0.67
N ARG A 56 -16.04 -14.63 -1.61
CA ARG A 56 -17.26 -15.43 -1.69
C ARG A 56 -17.03 -16.60 -2.62
N THR A 57 -17.14 -17.81 -2.09
CA THR A 57 -17.07 -19.02 -2.90
C THR A 57 -18.39 -19.22 -3.62
N THR A 58 -18.34 -19.25 -4.95
CA THR A 58 -19.47 -19.64 -5.81
C THR A 58 -19.15 -20.98 -6.49
N PRO A 59 -20.15 -21.75 -6.94
CA PRO A 59 -19.88 -22.98 -7.69
C PRO A 59 -18.96 -22.78 -8.89
N ALA A 60 -19.09 -21.63 -9.59
CA ALA A 60 -18.22 -21.29 -10.72
C ALA A 60 -16.76 -21.07 -10.27
N ASN A 61 -16.54 -20.35 -9.17
CA ASN A 61 -15.19 -20.12 -8.63
C ASN A 61 -14.56 -21.44 -8.16
N VAL A 62 -15.35 -22.31 -7.53
CA VAL A 62 -14.86 -23.63 -7.09
C VAL A 62 -14.46 -24.46 -8.30
N LEU A 63 -15.28 -24.48 -9.37
CA LEU A 63 -14.96 -25.21 -10.58
C LEU A 63 -13.69 -24.67 -11.26
N ASP A 64 -13.52 -23.34 -11.31
CA ASP A 64 -12.30 -22.74 -11.85
C ASP A 64 -11.07 -23.08 -11.01
N MET A 65 -11.17 -23.05 -9.68
CA MET A 65 -10.10 -23.47 -8.77
C MET A 65 -9.72 -24.92 -8.98
N MET A 66 -10.70 -25.81 -9.13
CA MET A 66 -10.44 -27.25 -9.39
C MET A 66 -9.69 -27.51 -10.71
N ARG A 67 -9.83 -26.61 -11.70
CA ARG A 67 -9.09 -26.68 -12.96
C ARG A 67 -7.63 -26.22 -12.84
N ARG A 68 -7.27 -25.57 -11.73
CA ARG A 68 -5.94 -25.02 -11.46
C ARG A 68 -5.18 -25.94 -10.47
N PHE A 69 -4.93 -27.19 -10.89
CA PHE A 69 -4.36 -28.21 -10.03
C PHE A 69 -3.02 -27.80 -9.39
N ASP A 70 -2.11 -27.19 -10.16
CA ASP A 70 -0.82 -26.73 -9.62
C ASP A 70 -1.00 -25.66 -8.55
N TRP A 71 -1.89 -24.71 -8.77
CA TRP A 71 -2.22 -23.68 -7.78
C TRP A 71 -2.84 -24.28 -6.51
N LEU A 72 -3.78 -25.23 -6.67
CA LEU A 72 -4.39 -25.95 -5.52
C LEU A 72 -3.35 -26.72 -4.71
N ARG A 73 -2.47 -27.45 -5.40
CA ARG A 73 -1.38 -28.19 -4.76
C ARG A 73 -0.48 -27.23 -3.97
N ASP A 74 -0.04 -26.12 -4.58
CA ASP A 74 0.88 -25.17 -3.97
C ASP A 74 0.24 -24.45 -2.79
N VAL A 75 -1.06 -24.13 -2.85
CA VAL A 75 -1.80 -23.51 -1.75
C VAL A 75 -2.08 -24.52 -0.62
N ALA A 76 -2.41 -25.77 -0.96
CA ALA A 76 -2.73 -26.81 0.03
C ALA A 76 -1.50 -27.38 0.75
N LEU A 77 -0.41 -27.57 0.01
CA LEU A 77 0.82 -28.21 0.52
C LEU A 77 1.93 -27.19 0.79
N GLY A 78 1.81 -25.98 0.28
CA GLY A 78 2.79 -24.91 0.46
C GLY A 78 2.75 -24.29 1.87
N PRO A 79 3.69 -23.39 2.16
CA PRO A 79 3.68 -22.65 3.41
C PRO A 79 2.40 -21.83 3.54
N ARG A 80 1.84 -21.77 4.74
CA ARG A 80 0.64 -20.97 5.01
C ARG A 80 0.89 -19.50 4.65
N LEU A 81 0.08 -18.98 3.75
CA LEU A 81 0.13 -17.58 3.36
C LEU A 81 -0.26 -16.69 4.55
N ALA A 82 0.58 -15.71 4.85
CA ALA A 82 0.35 -14.77 5.93
C ALA A 82 0.92 -13.39 5.57
N TYR A 83 0.27 -12.33 6.05
CA TYR A 83 0.80 -10.97 5.94
C TYR A 83 1.78 -10.73 7.09
N GLY A 84 3.09 -10.79 6.82
CA GLY A 84 4.15 -10.71 7.84
C GLY A 84 4.17 -9.40 8.63
N ASN A 85 3.59 -8.34 8.09
CA ASN A 85 3.54 -7.02 8.71
C ASN A 85 2.26 -6.76 9.54
N PHE A 86 1.31 -7.68 9.54
CA PHE A 86 0.09 -7.52 10.34
C PHE A 86 0.12 -8.37 11.61
N PRO A 87 -0.31 -7.83 12.77
CA PRO A 87 -0.39 -8.58 14.02
C PRO A 87 -1.26 -9.84 13.86
N GLY A 88 -0.74 -10.99 14.24
CA GLY A 88 -1.44 -12.27 14.12
C GLY A 88 -1.46 -12.88 12.72
N GLY A 89 -0.75 -12.29 11.74
CA GLY A 89 -0.69 -12.77 10.35
C GLY A 89 -0.23 -14.22 10.19
N ARG A 90 0.53 -14.75 11.13
CA ARG A 90 0.97 -16.18 11.14
C ARG A 90 -0.06 -17.16 11.68
N ARG A 91 -1.07 -16.72 12.43
CA ARG A 91 -2.04 -17.60 13.11
C ARG A 91 -3.47 -17.49 12.60
N ASN A 92 -3.86 -16.36 12.02
CA ASN A 92 -5.22 -16.14 11.58
C ASN A 92 -5.33 -16.20 10.05
N PHE A 93 -6.09 -17.16 9.56
CA PHE A 93 -6.42 -17.38 8.15
C PHE A 93 -7.22 -16.22 7.52
N ASN A 94 -7.45 -15.13 8.24
CA ASN A 94 -8.28 -14.01 7.78
C ASN A 94 -7.62 -12.63 7.90
N PRO A 95 -6.37 -12.42 7.40
CA PRO A 95 -5.76 -11.09 7.35
C PRO A 95 -6.50 -10.16 6.39
N VAL A 96 -7.12 -10.71 5.34
CA VAL A 96 -7.92 -9.96 4.37
C VAL A 96 -9.18 -9.38 5.02
N LEU A 97 -9.81 -10.12 5.95
CA LEU A 97 -10.95 -9.61 6.72
C LEU A 97 -10.53 -8.49 7.68
N ARG A 98 -9.34 -8.59 8.29
CA ARG A 98 -8.81 -7.52 9.14
C ARG A 98 -8.42 -6.26 8.34
N MET A 99 -7.90 -6.41 7.13
CA MET A 99 -7.69 -5.26 6.21
C MET A 99 -9.02 -4.61 5.82
N ALA A 100 -10.06 -5.40 5.61
CA ALA A 100 -11.38 -4.88 5.23
C ALA A 100 -12.14 -4.26 6.40
N VAL A 101 -11.93 -4.74 7.63
CA VAL A 101 -12.75 -4.38 8.80
C VAL A 101 -12.04 -3.45 9.79
N GLY A 102 -10.72 -3.47 9.87
CA GLY A 102 -10.01 -2.72 10.90
C GLY A 102 -8.68 -2.08 10.49
N GLY A 103 -8.21 -2.32 9.30
CA GLY A 103 -6.92 -1.82 8.82
C GLY A 103 -6.97 -1.32 7.40
N GLY A 104 -8.17 -0.99 6.92
CA GLY A 104 -8.39 -0.49 5.56
C GLY A 104 -7.64 0.81 5.27
N GLN A 105 -7.67 1.18 4.02
CA GLN A 105 -7.16 2.46 3.55
C GLN A 105 -7.74 3.60 4.38
N ASP A 106 -6.96 4.63 4.58
CA ASP A 106 -7.33 5.76 5.41
C ASP A 106 -7.62 6.97 4.53
N ASP A 107 -8.89 7.28 4.42
CA ASP A 107 -9.42 8.45 3.71
C ASP A 107 -9.22 9.77 4.47
N THR A 108 -8.71 9.70 5.70
CA THR A 108 -8.39 10.87 6.54
C THR A 108 -6.91 11.24 6.54
N LEU A 109 -6.09 10.52 5.77
CA LEU A 109 -4.65 10.79 5.65
C LEU A 109 -4.41 12.24 5.19
N CYS A 110 -3.54 12.95 5.90
CA CYS A 110 -3.21 14.33 5.62
C CYS A 110 -1.73 14.63 5.90
N TRP A 111 -1.25 15.81 5.57
CA TRP A 111 0.15 16.20 5.73
C TRP A 111 0.66 16.11 7.16
N ARG A 112 -0.20 16.31 8.17
CA ARG A 112 0.16 16.09 9.59
C ARG A 112 0.57 14.65 9.89
N ASP A 113 0.10 13.67 9.12
CA ASP A 113 0.56 12.29 9.26
C ASP A 113 1.99 12.13 8.72
N ILE A 114 2.37 12.91 7.70
CA ILE A 114 3.74 12.96 7.20
C ILE A 114 4.66 13.59 8.25
N ASP A 115 4.26 14.67 8.92
CA ASP A 115 5.01 15.26 10.03
C ASP A 115 5.25 14.22 11.14
N ARG A 116 4.23 13.45 11.50
CA ARG A 116 4.34 12.37 12.47
C ARG A 116 5.35 11.31 12.05
N VAL A 117 5.32 10.89 10.79
CA VAL A 117 6.30 9.95 10.23
C VAL A 117 7.69 10.55 10.26
N ARG A 118 7.86 11.80 9.82
CA ARG A 118 9.15 12.50 9.81
C ARG A 118 9.76 12.62 11.19
N ALA A 119 8.95 12.97 12.19
CA ALA A 119 9.41 13.08 13.57
C ALA A 119 9.95 11.75 14.13
N ARG A 120 9.42 10.61 13.65
CA ARG A 120 9.81 9.27 14.10
C ARG A 120 10.94 8.66 13.26
N TRP A 121 11.03 9.01 11.98
CA TRP A 121 11.97 8.44 11.02
C TRP A 121 13.16 9.37 10.79
N GLN A 122 14.37 8.90 11.07
CA GLN A 122 15.61 9.68 10.93
C GLN A 122 16.36 9.43 9.62
N GLY A 123 16.00 8.41 8.87
CA GLY A 123 16.58 8.09 7.56
C GLY A 123 15.97 8.92 6.43
N LYS A 124 16.26 8.55 5.20
CA LYS A 124 15.67 9.19 4.01
C LYS A 124 14.18 8.88 3.94
N LEU A 125 13.36 9.94 3.74
CA LEU A 125 11.92 9.86 3.60
C LEU A 125 11.50 10.21 2.18
N LEU A 126 10.82 9.28 1.51
CA LEU A 126 10.23 9.49 0.19
C LEU A 126 8.70 9.47 0.29
N ILE A 127 8.06 10.35 -0.48
CA ILE A 127 6.59 10.34 -0.62
C ILE A 127 6.24 9.83 -2.01
N LYS A 128 5.49 8.74 -2.08
CA LYS A 128 5.03 8.14 -3.33
C LYS A 128 3.55 8.42 -3.55
N GLY A 129 3.21 8.81 -4.78
CA GLY A 129 1.82 9.09 -5.16
C GLY A 129 1.60 10.55 -5.49
N ILE A 130 2.67 11.31 -5.66
CA ILE A 130 2.62 12.73 -6.04
C ILE A 130 2.33 12.84 -7.54
N MET A 131 1.31 13.63 -7.88
CA MET A 131 0.88 13.89 -9.26
C MET A 131 0.62 15.36 -9.53
N ALA A 132 0.81 16.25 -8.55
CA ALA A 132 0.65 17.70 -8.67
C ALA A 132 1.93 18.40 -8.20
N PRO A 133 2.34 19.51 -8.87
CA PRO A 133 3.47 20.34 -8.43
C PRO A 133 3.30 20.86 -7.01
N GLU A 134 2.10 21.28 -6.65
CA GLU A 134 1.76 21.81 -5.33
C GLU A 134 1.99 20.76 -4.23
N ASP A 135 1.62 19.50 -4.47
CA ASP A 135 1.88 18.41 -3.54
C ASP A 135 3.38 18.08 -3.43
N ALA A 136 4.16 18.30 -4.50
CA ALA A 136 5.61 18.12 -4.46
C ALA A 136 6.25 19.16 -3.53
N LEU A 137 5.84 20.41 -3.60
CA LEU A 137 6.30 21.48 -2.71
C LEU A 137 5.89 21.21 -1.25
N LEU A 138 4.65 20.80 -1.02
CA LEU A 138 4.18 20.40 0.31
C LEU A 138 4.97 19.22 0.87
N ALA A 139 5.32 18.24 0.03
CA ALA A 139 6.15 17.12 0.48
C ALA A 139 7.52 17.60 1.02
N ILE A 140 8.15 18.57 0.36
CA ILE A 140 9.40 19.18 0.81
C ILE A 140 9.19 19.93 2.12
N GLU A 141 8.14 20.75 2.23
CA GLU A 141 7.80 21.51 3.44
C GLU A 141 7.59 20.58 4.66
N HIS A 142 7.00 19.41 4.43
CA HIS A 142 6.80 18.37 5.46
C HIS A 142 7.99 17.41 5.62
N GLY A 143 9.18 17.79 5.12
CA GLY A 143 10.46 17.15 5.39
C GLY A 143 10.74 15.88 4.59
N ALA A 144 10.10 15.69 3.43
CA ALA A 144 10.49 14.63 2.52
C ALA A 144 11.86 14.93 1.87
N ASP A 145 12.69 13.90 1.77
CA ASP A 145 13.98 13.96 1.05
C ASP A 145 13.82 13.77 -0.46
N GLY A 146 12.65 13.33 -0.91
CA GLY A 146 12.33 13.14 -2.32
C GLY A 146 10.92 12.62 -2.52
N ILE A 147 10.52 12.55 -3.78
CA ILE A 147 9.17 12.13 -4.18
C ILE A 147 9.24 11.04 -5.26
N VAL A 148 8.17 10.27 -5.37
CA VAL A 148 7.95 9.34 -6.48
C VAL A 148 6.67 9.76 -7.19
N VAL A 149 6.81 10.26 -8.42
CA VAL A 149 5.69 10.63 -9.29
C VAL A 149 4.97 9.35 -9.70
N SER A 150 3.78 9.15 -9.17
CA SER A 150 3.04 7.89 -9.32
C SER A 150 1.54 8.11 -9.22
N ASN A 151 0.80 7.47 -10.13
CA ASN A 151 -0.66 7.32 -10.09
C ASN A 151 -1.08 5.87 -9.84
N HIS A 152 -0.21 5.09 -9.19
CA HIS A 152 -0.40 3.66 -8.91
C HIS A 152 -0.60 2.79 -10.17
N GLY A 153 -0.04 3.21 -11.31
CA GLY A 153 -0.26 2.55 -12.60
C GLY A 153 -1.69 2.68 -13.13
N GLY A 154 -2.37 3.81 -12.83
CA GLY A 154 -3.77 4.05 -13.19
C GLY A 154 -4.77 3.17 -12.43
N ARG A 155 -4.36 2.55 -11.32
CA ARG A 155 -5.18 1.55 -10.60
C ARG A 155 -6.09 2.15 -9.54
N GLN A 156 -5.90 3.42 -9.16
CA GLN A 156 -6.63 4.08 -8.08
C GLN A 156 -7.66 5.08 -8.60
N PHE A 157 -7.28 5.95 -9.52
CA PHE A 157 -8.17 6.92 -10.14
C PHE A 157 -8.13 6.77 -11.64
N ASP A 158 -9.31 6.82 -12.27
CA ASP A 158 -9.44 6.93 -13.71
C ASP A 158 -9.27 8.40 -14.15
N SER A 159 -8.95 8.59 -15.42
CA SER A 159 -8.90 9.91 -16.07
C SER A 159 -7.85 10.88 -15.50
N VAL A 160 -6.81 10.36 -14.84
CA VAL A 160 -5.65 11.14 -14.43
C VAL A 160 -4.56 11.11 -15.50
N SER A 161 -3.76 12.17 -15.55
CA SER A 161 -2.60 12.24 -16.45
C SER A 161 -1.61 11.10 -16.19
N SER A 162 -0.86 10.70 -17.22
CA SER A 162 0.24 9.76 -17.01
C SER A 162 1.37 10.41 -16.19
N THR A 163 2.08 9.58 -15.43
CA THR A 163 3.19 10.06 -14.60
C THR A 163 4.28 10.73 -15.41
N ILE A 164 4.58 10.20 -16.61
CA ILE A 164 5.59 10.77 -17.50
C ILE A 164 5.17 12.15 -18.05
N ALA A 165 3.88 12.39 -18.26
CA ALA A 165 3.38 13.69 -18.68
C ALA A 165 3.42 14.74 -17.55
N MET A 166 3.29 14.31 -16.30
CA MET A 166 3.35 15.19 -15.13
C MET A 166 4.78 15.45 -14.66
N LEU A 167 5.72 14.55 -14.95
CA LEU A 167 7.09 14.64 -14.46
C LEU A 167 7.79 15.98 -14.74
N PRO A 168 7.76 16.54 -15.98
CA PRO A 168 8.39 17.84 -16.24
C PRO A 168 7.79 18.95 -15.38
N ARG A 169 6.47 19.01 -15.28
CA ARG A 169 5.75 20.05 -14.52
C ARG A 169 6.07 19.99 -13.02
N ILE A 170 6.30 18.81 -12.50
CA ILE A 170 6.66 18.59 -11.09
C ILE A 170 8.16 18.87 -10.87
N ALA A 171 9.00 18.58 -11.85
CA ALA A 171 10.43 18.81 -11.75
C ALA A 171 10.80 20.30 -11.89
N ASP A 172 9.98 21.08 -12.60
CA ASP A 172 10.17 22.51 -12.83
C ASP A 172 9.63 23.38 -11.67
N ALA A 173 8.91 22.79 -10.70
CA ALA A 173 8.32 23.48 -9.55
C ALA A 173 9.28 23.49 -8.36
#